data_44a166c644f689e6ba77d30c4bf41c27
#
_entry.id   44a166c644f689e6ba77d30c4bf41c27
#
_cell.length_a   1.000
_cell.length_b   1.000
_cell.length_c   1.000
_cell.angle_alpha   90.00
_cell.angle_beta   90.00
_cell.angle_gamma   90.00
#
_symmetry.space_group_name_H-M   'P 1'
#
loop_
_entity.id
_entity.type
_entity.pdbx_description
1 polymer ?
#
loop_
_entity_poly.entity_id
_entity_poly.type
_entity_poly.pdbx_seq_one_letter_code
_entity_poly.pdbx_strand_id
1 'polypeptide(L)'
;MPNTPSFPPIGEPFNVLPTVDSTNNYAMALARRGLATHGSVYFAREQTMGRGQREKKWLSKNNQDIILSAVLQQTGFSLNSSFLLSASMALACFDFFKKYAGAEYTRIKWPNDIYWQDRKAGGILIETVGEHQRVKGEDFSNSEEMEASIPGTTNSSKYYSNRWAIVGIGININQTIFENDLLNPVSLKQITGASWKNIELALELCRFMTKRFTSMHVSTPMEILEEYNAALYKLNQQVKLKKETAIFNTTITGVSIEGNLLTKDSLNRTFAFGEVEWVL
;
A
#
# COMPACT_ATOMS: atom_id res chain seq x y z
N MET A 1 -25.11 19.21 -0.62
CA MET A 1 -23.73 18.68 -0.67
C MET A 1 -23.85 17.19 -0.43
N PRO A 2 -23.25 16.31 -1.25
CA PRO A 2 -23.27 14.88 -0.95
C PRO A 2 -22.60 14.65 0.41
N ASN A 3 -23.23 13.84 1.26
CA ASN A 3 -22.65 13.43 2.55
C ASN A 3 -21.30 12.73 2.29
N THR A 4 -20.19 13.40 2.55
CA THR A 4 -18.87 12.76 2.54
C THR A 4 -18.90 11.68 3.64
N PRO A 5 -18.57 10.42 3.33
CA PRO A 5 -18.55 9.39 4.36
C PRO A 5 -17.58 9.80 5.47
N SER A 6 -18.09 9.84 6.71
CA SER A 6 -17.27 10.12 7.89
C SER A 6 -16.62 8.80 8.34
N PHE A 7 -15.34 8.64 8.07
CA PHE A 7 -14.57 7.52 8.59
C PHE A 7 -13.81 7.95 9.86
N PRO A 8 -13.67 7.05 10.85
CA PRO A 8 -12.74 7.29 11.95
C PRO A 8 -11.33 7.55 11.42
N PRO A 9 -10.55 8.44 12.07
CA PRO A 9 -9.18 8.69 11.66
C PRO A 9 -8.31 7.42 11.71
N ILE A 10 -7.39 7.28 10.78
CA ILE A 10 -6.38 6.21 10.83
C ILE A 10 -5.42 6.51 11.98
N GLY A 11 -5.21 5.53 12.84
CA GLY A 11 -4.45 5.68 14.09
C GLY A 11 -5.34 5.79 15.32
N GLU A 12 -6.64 5.57 15.18
CA GLU A 12 -7.59 5.53 16.28
C GLU A 12 -8.41 4.23 16.24
N PRO A 13 -8.04 3.23 17.10
CA PRO A 13 -6.95 3.22 18.10
C PRO A 13 -5.55 2.99 17.49
N PHE A 14 -4.51 3.50 18.17
CA PHE A 14 -3.12 3.25 17.87
C PHE A 14 -2.52 2.29 18.91
N ASN A 15 -2.21 1.08 18.49
CA ASN A 15 -1.74 0.00 19.36
C ASN A 15 -0.25 -0.21 19.18
N VAL A 16 0.52 -0.15 20.29
CA VAL A 16 1.96 -0.41 20.26
C VAL A 16 2.25 -1.83 20.72
N LEU A 17 2.86 -2.62 19.85
CA LEU A 17 3.29 -3.99 20.09
C LEU A 17 4.80 -3.99 20.40
N PRO A 18 5.25 -4.57 21.53
CA PRO A 18 6.69 -4.68 21.80
C PRO A 18 7.41 -5.51 20.72
N THR A 19 6.91 -6.70 20.46
CA THR A 19 7.44 -7.63 19.44
C THR A 19 6.28 -8.41 18.84
N VAL A 20 6.35 -8.67 17.53
CA VAL A 20 5.37 -9.47 16.78
C VAL A 20 6.09 -10.18 15.61
N ASP A 21 5.53 -11.23 15.07
CA ASP A 21 6.04 -11.84 13.82
C ASP A 21 5.94 -10.85 12.65
N SER A 22 4.74 -10.35 12.40
CA SER A 22 4.44 -9.33 11.39
C SER A 22 3.18 -8.55 11.79
N THR A 23 3.23 -7.23 11.71
CA THR A 23 2.05 -6.37 11.96
C THR A 23 0.91 -6.67 11.00
N ASN A 24 1.21 -7.04 9.73
CA ASN A 24 0.20 -7.48 8.77
C ASN A 24 -0.46 -8.79 9.20
N ASN A 25 0.32 -9.79 9.60
CA ASN A 25 -0.22 -11.07 10.08
C ASN A 25 -1.13 -10.84 11.29
N TYR A 26 -0.70 -10.02 12.23
CA TYR A 26 -1.47 -9.67 13.43
C TYR A 26 -2.80 -9.01 13.06
N ALA A 27 -2.78 -7.99 12.22
CA ALA A 27 -3.99 -7.29 11.78
C ALA A 27 -4.92 -8.20 10.96
N MET A 28 -4.37 -9.04 10.07
CA MET A 28 -5.15 -10.04 9.32
C MET A 28 -5.82 -11.07 10.22
N ALA A 29 -5.12 -11.52 11.28
CA ALA A 29 -5.70 -12.47 12.24
C ALA A 29 -6.89 -11.86 12.97
N LEU A 30 -6.82 -10.58 13.35
CA LEU A 30 -7.96 -9.87 13.95
C LEU A 30 -9.12 -9.72 12.97
N ALA A 31 -8.83 -9.37 11.71
CA ALA A 31 -9.86 -9.23 10.68
C ALA A 31 -10.60 -10.56 10.43
N ARG A 32 -9.87 -11.68 10.33
CA ARG A 32 -10.48 -13.02 10.18
C ARG A 32 -11.34 -13.45 11.37
N ARG A 33 -11.07 -12.92 12.55
CA ARG A 33 -11.83 -13.18 13.79
C ARG A 33 -13.00 -12.23 13.99
N GLY A 34 -13.27 -11.32 13.04
CA GLY A 34 -14.31 -10.29 13.15
C GLY A 34 -14.01 -9.22 14.20
N LEU A 35 -12.74 -9.02 14.57
CA LEU A 35 -12.29 -8.05 15.56
C LEU A 35 -11.63 -6.81 14.92
N ALA A 36 -11.70 -6.71 13.59
CA ALA A 36 -11.15 -5.57 12.87
C ALA A 36 -12.03 -4.33 13.03
N THR A 37 -11.39 -3.19 13.22
CA THR A 37 -12.05 -1.88 13.28
C THR A 37 -11.35 -0.93 12.31
N HIS A 38 -12.12 -0.21 11.50
CA HIS A 38 -11.57 0.79 10.58
C HIS A 38 -10.73 1.82 11.33
N GLY A 39 -9.58 2.17 10.77
CA GLY A 39 -8.66 3.15 11.37
C GLY A 39 -7.71 2.57 12.41
N SER A 40 -7.93 1.34 12.91
CA SER A 40 -7.01 0.71 13.86
C SER A 40 -5.62 0.59 13.27
N VAL A 41 -4.60 0.94 14.03
CA VAL A 41 -3.19 0.80 13.67
C VAL A 41 -2.47 -0.07 14.70
N TYR A 42 -1.65 -0.99 14.21
CA TYR A 42 -0.77 -1.84 14.98
C TYR A 42 0.67 -1.48 14.62
N PHE A 43 1.34 -0.77 15.51
CA PHE A 43 2.74 -0.37 15.39
C PHE A 43 3.60 -1.36 16.16
N ALA A 44 4.65 -1.92 15.55
CA ALA A 44 5.59 -2.79 16.23
C ALA A 44 6.94 -2.07 16.47
N ARG A 45 7.51 -2.28 17.67
CA ARG A 45 8.89 -1.89 17.93
C ARG A 45 9.87 -2.84 17.24
N GLU A 46 9.46 -4.12 17.08
CA GLU A 46 10.25 -5.16 16.46
C GLU A 46 9.35 -6.16 15.72
N GLN A 47 9.76 -6.57 14.52
CA GLN A 47 9.20 -7.71 13.81
C GLN A 47 10.23 -8.82 13.68
N THR A 48 9.87 -10.05 14.02
CA THR A 48 10.75 -11.22 13.90
C THR A 48 10.66 -11.87 12.52
N MET A 49 9.53 -11.71 11.81
CA MET A 49 9.30 -12.21 10.45
C MET A 49 8.59 -11.15 9.59
N GLY A 50 9.18 -9.94 9.52
CA GLY A 50 8.64 -8.85 8.73
C GLY A 50 8.49 -9.23 7.24
N ARG A 51 7.38 -8.84 6.63
CA ARG A 51 6.99 -9.23 5.28
C ARG A 51 7.05 -8.06 4.33
N GLY A 52 7.58 -8.31 3.14
CA GLY A 52 7.50 -7.44 1.97
C GLY A 52 6.73 -8.12 0.85
N GLN A 53 6.72 -7.51 -0.34
CA GLN A 53 6.09 -8.10 -1.52
C GLN A 53 6.87 -9.30 -2.04
N ARG A 54 6.16 -10.27 -2.64
CA ARG A 54 6.74 -11.45 -3.30
C ARG A 54 7.71 -12.21 -2.39
N GLU A 55 7.26 -12.54 -1.19
CA GLU A 55 8.05 -13.32 -0.22
C GLU A 55 9.35 -12.65 0.26
N LYS A 56 9.61 -11.39 -0.16
CA LYS A 56 10.73 -10.62 0.38
C LYS A 56 10.49 -10.32 1.84
N LYS A 57 11.55 -10.31 2.63
CA LYS A 57 11.49 -9.95 4.03
C LYS A 57 11.63 -8.43 4.20
N TRP A 58 10.95 -7.88 5.20
CA TRP A 58 11.22 -6.55 5.71
C TRP A 58 12.04 -6.69 6.99
N LEU A 59 13.29 -6.24 6.92
CA LEU A 59 14.22 -6.34 8.03
C LEU A 59 14.31 -4.99 8.73
N SER A 60 14.17 -4.98 10.04
CA SER A 60 14.29 -3.78 10.86
C SER A 60 14.87 -4.14 12.23
N LYS A 61 15.63 -3.21 12.79
CA LYS A 61 16.14 -3.35 14.16
C LYS A 61 15.13 -2.79 15.15
N ASN A 62 15.16 -3.34 16.37
CA ASN A 62 14.26 -2.92 17.43
C ASN A 62 14.24 -1.39 17.57
N ASN A 63 13.06 -0.81 17.49
CA ASN A 63 12.76 0.60 17.68
C ASN A 63 13.59 1.57 16.79
N GLN A 64 13.97 1.13 15.58
CA GLN A 64 14.73 1.98 14.64
C GLN A 64 13.86 2.57 13.52
N ASP A 65 12.75 1.95 13.19
CA ASP A 65 11.97 2.26 12.00
C ASP A 65 10.48 2.45 12.33
N ILE A 66 9.73 3.01 11.41
CA ILE A 66 8.27 2.90 11.43
C ILE A 66 7.92 1.55 10.82
N ILE A 67 7.22 0.72 11.61
CA ILE A 67 6.67 -0.55 11.18
C ILE A 67 5.26 -0.60 11.71
N LEU A 68 4.29 -0.46 10.83
CA LEU A 68 2.88 -0.46 11.23
C LEU A 68 2.00 -1.14 10.17
N SER A 69 0.82 -1.57 10.61
CA SER A 69 -0.28 -1.98 9.73
C SER A 69 -1.56 -1.28 10.14
N ALA A 70 -2.17 -0.60 9.17
CA ALA A 70 -3.48 0.04 9.33
C ALA A 70 -4.58 -0.87 8.77
N VAL A 71 -5.72 -0.91 9.44
CA VAL A 71 -6.91 -1.67 9.04
C VAL A 71 -7.91 -0.72 8.41
N LEU A 72 -8.20 -0.92 7.12
CA LEU A 72 -9.11 -0.07 6.37
C LEU A 72 -10.29 -0.89 5.85
N GLN A 73 -11.50 -0.42 6.11
CA GLN A 73 -12.70 -1.02 5.55
C GLN A 73 -12.86 -0.61 4.09
N GLN A 74 -13.00 -1.58 3.21
CA GLN A 74 -13.26 -1.33 1.79
C GLN A 74 -14.76 -1.28 1.54
N THR A 75 -15.37 -0.11 1.75
CA THR A 75 -16.78 0.13 1.42
C THR A 75 -16.89 0.90 0.11
N GLY A 76 -17.75 0.41 -0.80
CA GLY A 76 -18.12 1.14 -2.02
C GLY A 76 -17.09 1.13 -3.17
N PHE A 77 -16.03 0.34 -3.09
CA PHE A 77 -15.02 0.27 -4.14
C PHE A 77 -15.28 -0.87 -5.13
N SER A 78 -15.26 -0.56 -6.43
CA SER A 78 -15.22 -1.55 -7.51
C SER A 78 -13.87 -2.26 -7.58
N LEU A 79 -13.77 -3.35 -8.36
CA LEU A 79 -12.52 -4.12 -8.54
C LEU A 79 -11.31 -3.28 -9.02
N ASN A 80 -11.55 -2.14 -9.68
CA ASN A 80 -10.50 -1.22 -10.12
C ASN A 80 -9.91 -0.35 -8.99
N SER A 81 -10.46 -0.44 -7.78
CA SER A 81 -10.07 0.40 -6.65
C SER A 81 -8.90 -0.12 -5.82
N SER A 82 -8.42 -1.34 -6.04
CA SER A 82 -7.26 -1.87 -5.30
C SER A 82 -5.98 -1.08 -5.59
N PHE A 83 -5.76 -0.70 -6.86
CA PHE A 83 -4.63 0.14 -7.22
C PHE A 83 -4.80 1.57 -6.69
N LEU A 84 -6.00 2.16 -6.74
CA LEU A 84 -6.25 3.50 -6.21
C LEU A 84 -5.98 3.60 -4.71
N LEU A 85 -6.34 2.57 -3.93
CA LEU A 85 -5.95 2.49 -2.52
C LEU A 85 -4.43 2.42 -2.37
N SER A 86 -3.76 1.58 -3.17
CA SER A 86 -2.30 1.48 -3.16
C SER A 86 -1.64 2.80 -3.52
N ALA A 87 -2.10 3.49 -4.57
CA ALA A 87 -1.62 4.79 -4.99
C ALA A 87 -1.84 5.87 -3.92
N SER A 88 -3.03 5.89 -3.29
CA SER A 88 -3.35 6.84 -2.21
C SER A 88 -2.46 6.62 -0.98
N MET A 89 -2.20 5.37 -0.59
CA MET A 89 -1.30 5.07 0.53
C MET A 89 0.17 5.35 0.18
N ALA A 90 0.58 5.12 -1.06
CA ALA A 90 1.91 5.51 -1.54
C ALA A 90 2.08 7.03 -1.55
N LEU A 91 1.06 7.78 -1.97
CA LEU A 91 1.04 9.24 -1.87
C LEU A 91 1.08 9.73 -0.42
N ALA A 92 0.40 9.04 0.52
CA ALA A 92 0.49 9.37 1.95
C ALA A 92 1.92 9.23 2.49
N CYS A 93 2.59 8.12 2.17
CA CYS A 93 3.98 7.88 2.54
C CYS A 93 4.93 8.87 1.84
N PHE A 94 4.69 9.21 0.57
CA PHE A 94 5.42 10.22 -0.17
C PHE A 94 5.26 11.61 0.47
N ASP A 95 4.04 12.04 0.78
CA ASP A 95 3.75 13.33 1.42
C ASP A 95 4.41 13.45 2.79
N PHE A 96 4.34 12.37 3.57
CA PHE A 96 5.03 12.27 4.85
C PHE A 96 6.55 12.37 4.68
N PHE A 97 7.13 11.53 3.82
CA PHE A 97 8.59 11.44 3.71
C PHE A 97 9.22 12.70 3.13
N LYS A 98 8.60 13.30 2.08
CA LYS A 98 9.08 14.52 1.46
C LYS A 98 9.12 15.73 2.41
N LYS A 99 8.26 15.73 3.45
CA LYS A 99 8.25 16.79 4.46
C LYS A 99 9.58 16.87 5.22
N TYR A 100 10.24 15.73 5.43
CA TYR A 100 11.49 15.62 6.18
C TYR A 100 12.72 15.53 5.28
N ALA A 101 12.59 14.86 4.15
CA ALA A 101 13.70 14.49 3.27
C ALA A 101 13.83 15.35 2.00
N GLY A 102 12.92 16.32 1.81
CA GLY A 102 12.87 17.19 0.63
C GLY A 102 12.02 16.62 -0.51
N ALA A 103 11.18 17.48 -1.08
CA ALA A 103 10.25 17.11 -2.16
C ALA A 103 10.96 16.81 -3.48
N GLU A 104 12.07 17.46 -3.75
CA GLU A 104 12.85 17.31 -4.99
C GLU A 104 13.51 15.94 -5.12
N TYR A 105 13.86 15.30 -3.98
CA TYR A 105 14.57 14.02 -3.95
C TYR A 105 13.68 12.81 -3.66
N THR A 106 12.46 13.03 -3.15
CA THR A 106 11.53 11.96 -2.80
C THR A 106 10.69 11.55 -4.00
N ARG A 107 10.54 10.26 -4.25
CA ARG A 107 9.74 9.69 -5.35
C ARG A 107 9.08 8.39 -4.93
N ILE A 108 8.05 8.00 -5.69
CA ILE A 108 7.40 6.68 -5.57
C ILE A 108 7.96 5.79 -6.67
N LYS A 109 8.71 4.77 -6.32
CA LYS A 109 9.10 3.72 -7.27
C LYS A 109 7.97 2.71 -7.36
N TRP A 110 7.40 2.63 -8.56
CA TRP A 110 6.31 1.69 -8.85
C TRP A 110 6.63 0.26 -8.41
N PRO A 111 5.66 -0.42 -7.79
CA PRO A 111 4.30 0.06 -7.52
C PRO A 111 4.13 0.78 -6.17
N ASN A 112 5.06 0.65 -5.20
CA ASN A 112 4.75 0.93 -3.79
C ASN A 112 5.96 1.20 -2.89
N ASP A 113 7.12 1.50 -3.46
CA ASP A 113 8.31 1.81 -2.69
C ASP A 113 8.55 3.33 -2.63
N ILE A 114 8.96 3.82 -1.47
CA ILE A 114 9.40 5.21 -1.31
C ILE A 114 10.91 5.27 -1.51
N TYR A 115 11.32 6.10 -2.44
CA TYR A 115 12.70 6.33 -2.79
C TYR A 115 13.11 7.76 -2.47
N TRP A 116 14.33 7.92 -2.00
CA TRP A 116 15.03 9.19 -1.89
C TRP A 116 16.25 9.12 -2.79
N GLN A 117 16.29 9.97 -3.83
CA GLN A 117 17.20 9.78 -4.94
C GLN A 117 17.09 8.35 -5.53
N ASP A 118 18.18 7.61 -5.59
CA ASP A 118 18.20 6.22 -6.09
C ASP A 118 18.21 5.18 -4.95
N ARG A 119 17.79 5.56 -3.72
CA ARG A 119 17.86 4.73 -2.52
C ARG A 119 16.48 4.48 -1.92
N LYS A 120 16.23 3.23 -1.51
CA LYS A 120 14.94 2.83 -0.91
C LYS A 120 14.83 3.29 0.54
N ALA A 121 13.84 4.14 0.81
CA ALA A 121 13.54 4.66 2.15
C ALA A 121 12.39 3.93 2.83
N GLY A 122 11.47 3.32 2.08
CA GLY A 122 10.31 2.64 2.63
C GLY A 122 9.60 1.75 1.62
N GLY A 123 8.63 0.98 2.10
CA GLY A 123 7.79 0.13 1.26
C GLY A 123 6.42 -0.09 1.88
N ILE A 124 5.45 -0.42 1.04
CA ILE A 124 4.06 -0.62 1.40
C ILE A 124 3.62 -2.01 0.94
N LEU A 125 2.93 -2.74 1.80
CA LEU A 125 2.34 -4.04 1.50
C LEU A 125 0.86 -4.02 1.85
N ILE A 126 0.00 -4.09 0.84
CA ILE A 126 -1.46 -4.15 1.04
C ILE A 126 -1.93 -5.57 0.81
N GLU A 127 -2.62 -6.12 1.80
CA GLU A 127 -3.26 -7.43 1.74
C GLU A 127 -4.75 -7.29 2.06
N THR A 128 -5.59 -8.08 1.42
CA THR A 128 -7.05 -8.03 1.60
C THR A 128 -7.55 -9.27 2.32
N VAL A 129 -8.52 -9.05 3.23
CA VAL A 129 -9.23 -10.12 3.94
C VAL A 129 -10.72 -9.94 3.69
N GLY A 130 -11.38 -10.97 3.15
CA GLY A 130 -12.84 -11.02 3.06
C GLY A 130 -13.40 -11.80 4.26
N GLU A 131 -14.46 -11.29 4.88
CA GLU A 131 -15.29 -12.08 5.77
C GLU A 131 -16.29 -12.88 4.94
N HIS A 132 -16.23 -14.20 4.99
CA HIS A 132 -17.34 -15.03 4.59
C HIS A 132 -18.38 -15.01 5.70
N GLN A 133 -19.34 -14.11 5.66
CA GLN A 133 -20.55 -14.27 6.48
C GLN A 133 -21.30 -15.50 5.94
N ARG A 134 -21.22 -16.61 6.65
CA ARG A 134 -22.28 -17.63 6.57
C ARG A 134 -23.55 -16.96 7.07
N VAL A 135 -24.48 -16.67 6.18
CA VAL A 135 -25.86 -16.35 6.57
C VAL A 135 -26.38 -17.56 7.33
N LYS A 136 -26.50 -17.45 8.66
CA LYS A 136 -27.22 -18.45 9.47
C LYS A 136 -28.67 -18.38 9.06
N GLY A 137 -29.15 -19.40 8.36
CA GLY A 137 -30.59 -19.61 8.19
C GLY A 137 -31.11 -19.99 6.81
N GLU A 138 -30.29 -20.39 5.84
CA GLU A 138 -30.82 -21.05 4.64
C GLU A 138 -30.00 -22.32 4.34
N ASP A 139 -30.67 -23.47 4.58
CA ASP A 139 -30.23 -24.77 4.12
C ASP A 139 -30.33 -24.80 2.59
N PHE A 140 -29.21 -24.57 1.89
CA PHE A 140 -29.11 -24.86 0.46
C PHE A 140 -28.69 -26.33 0.28
N SER A 141 -29.61 -27.24 0.49
CA SER A 141 -29.51 -28.60 -0.01
C SER A 141 -30.13 -28.73 -1.40
N ASN A 142 -29.75 -27.92 -2.38
CA ASN A 142 -29.99 -28.19 -3.80
C ASN A 142 -29.26 -27.16 -4.65
N SER A 143 -28.05 -27.49 -5.05
CA SER A 143 -27.16 -26.67 -5.90
C SER A 143 -27.22 -27.05 -7.37
N GLU A 144 -28.37 -27.48 -7.91
CA GLU A 144 -28.44 -27.85 -9.35
C GLU A 144 -29.60 -27.24 -10.16
N GLU A 145 -30.42 -26.33 -9.62
CA GLU A 145 -31.48 -25.73 -10.43
C GLU A 145 -31.68 -24.25 -10.12
N MET A 146 -30.81 -23.38 -10.66
CA MET A 146 -31.21 -21.97 -10.91
C MET A 146 -30.28 -21.27 -11.90
N GLU A 147 -30.01 -21.88 -13.03
CA GLU A 147 -29.65 -21.18 -14.25
C GLU A 147 -30.87 -21.21 -15.20
N ALA A 148 -31.86 -20.38 -14.96
CA ALA A 148 -32.73 -19.89 -16.05
C ALA A 148 -33.76 -18.89 -15.51
N SER A 149 -33.84 -17.77 -16.20
CA SER A 149 -34.94 -16.79 -16.22
C SER A 149 -35.04 -15.83 -15.02
N ILE A 150 -34.51 -14.59 -15.25
CA ILE A 150 -35.35 -13.37 -15.33
C ILE A 150 -34.50 -12.26 -15.98
N PRO A 151 -34.87 -11.71 -17.16
CA PRO A 151 -34.23 -10.54 -17.74
C PRO A 151 -34.77 -9.27 -17.05
N GLY A 152 -33.88 -8.47 -16.46
CA GLY A 152 -34.21 -7.08 -16.13
C GLY A 152 -34.18 -6.64 -14.70
N THR A 153 -33.56 -7.36 -13.76
CA THR A 153 -33.30 -6.79 -12.42
C THR A 153 -31.84 -6.94 -12.07
N THR A 154 -31.11 -5.83 -12.15
CA THR A 154 -29.75 -5.68 -11.61
C THR A 154 -29.81 -5.74 -10.09
N ASN A 155 -29.86 -6.93 -9.52
CA ASN A 155 -29.71 -7.16 -8.09
C ASN A 155 -28.22 -7.32 -7.73
N SER A 156 -27.43 -6.27 -7.96
CA SER A 156 -26.03 -6.20 -7.52
C SER A 156 -25.87 -5.77 -6.05
N SER A 157 -26.91 -5.82 -5.23
CA SER A 157 -26.93 -5.21 -3.88
C SER A 157 -26.91 -6.18 -2.70
N LYS A 158 -26.56 -7.47 -2.87
CA LYS A 158 -26.67 -8.43 -1.74
C LYS A 158 -25.38 -9.13 -1.28
N TYR A 159 -24.23 -8.79 -1.80
CA TYR A 159 -22.94 -9.36 -1.33
C TYR A 159 -21.94 -8.26 -0.96
N TYR A 160 -22.28 -7.41 -0.02
CA TYR A 160 -21.25 -6.64 0.68
C TYR A 160 -20.64 -7.53 1.77
N SER A 161 -19.74 -8.44 1.37
CA SER A 161 -18.81 -9.00 2.34
C SER A 161 -17.94 -7.86 2.86
N ASN A 162 -17.87 -7.67 4.17
CA ASN A 162 -16.92 -6.73 4.78
C ASN A 162 -15.51 -7.11 4.30
N ARG A 163 -14.97 -6.33 3.38
CA ARG A 163 -13.60 -6.49 2.92
C ARG A 163 -12.71 -5.55 3.70
N TRP A 164 -11.68 -6.11 4.28
CA TRP A 164 -10.64 -5.36 4.96
C TRP A 164 -9.39 -5.29 4.09
N ALA A 165 -8.81 -4.10 3.97
CA ALA A 165 -7.46 -3.91 3.48
C ALA A 165 -6.54 -3.70 4.68
N ILE A 166 -5.51 -4.52 4.77
CA ILE A 166 -4.44 -4.37 5.74
C ILE A 166 -3.28 -3.70 5.04
N VAL A 167 -3.00 -2.45 5.42
CA VAL A 167 -1.97 -1.61 4.82
C VAL A 167 -0.74 -1.62 5.71
N GLY A 168 0.19 -2.51 5.38
CA GLY A 168 1.51 -2.57 6.03
C GLY A 168 2.46 -1.53 5.46
N ILE A 169 3.12 -0.80 6.33
CA ILE A 169 4.10 0.23 5.97
C ILE A 169 5.36 0.04 6.79
N GLY A 170 6.50 -0.03 6.07
CA GLY A 170 7.84 0.04 6.62
C GLY A 170 8.57 1.27 6.11
N ILE A 171 9.08 2.13 7.00
CA ILE A 171 9.91 3.29 6.63
C ILE A 171 11.15 3.31 7.51
N ASN A 172 12.32 3.36 6.87
CA ASN A 172 13.61 3.45 7.55
C ASN A 172 13.77 4.83 8.18
N ILE A 173 13.86 4.90 9.50
CA ILE A 173 13.93 6.16 10.25
C ILE A 173 15.30 6.39 10.85
N ASN A 174 15.71 5.61 11.84
CA ASN A 174 16.96 5.80 12.59
C ASN A 174 18.05 4.79 12.27
N GLN A 175 17.73 3.72 11.53
CA GLN A 175 18.67 2.68 11.16
C GLN A 175 19.77 3.25 10.24
N THR A 176 21.03 3.09 10.60
CA THR A 176 22.17 3.58 9.79
C THR A 176 23.02 2.46 9.20
N ILE A 177 22.83 1.23 9.69
CA ILE A 177 23.54 0.04 9.22
C ILE A 177 22.48 -0.95 8.73
N PHE A 178 22.52 -1.29 7.46
CA PHE A 178 21.63 -2.24 6.80
C PHE A 178 22.40 -3.51 6.44
N GLU A 179 21.66 -4.59 6.21
CA GLU A 179 22.25 -5.84 5.72
C GLU A 179 22.71 -5.69 4.27
N ASN A 180 23.77 -6.41 3.90
CA ASN A 180 24.45 -6.23 2.61
C ASN A 180 23.64 -6.70 1.38
N ASP A 181 22.59 -7.48 1.59
CA ASP A 181 21.70 -7.97 0.55
C ASP A 181 20.58 -6.98 0.18
N LEU A 182 20.41 -5.89 0.95
CA LEU A 182 19.44 -4.87 0.65
C LEU A 182 19.93 -3.92 -0.45
N LEU A 183 19.14 -3.81 -1.51
CA LEU A 183 19.42 -2.91 -2.61
C LEU A 183 19.28 -1.45 -2.18
N ASN A 184 20.42 -0.81 -1.92
CA ASN A 184 20.54 0.63 -1.75
C ASN A 184 19.56 1.26 -0.73
N PRO A 185 19.49 0.78 0.52
CA PRO A 185 18.57 1.33 1.51
C PRO A 185 19.06 2.69 2.04
N VAL A 186 18.13 3.53 2.49
CA VAL A 186 18.42 4.80 3.18
C VAL A 186 17.42 5.03 4.29
N SER A 187 17.89 5.63 5.39
CA SER A 187 17.02 6.08 6.47
C SER A 187 16.91 7.61 6.52
N LEU A 188 15.87 8.09 7.17
CA LEU A 188 15.68 9.52 7.41
C LEU A 188 16.87 10.11 8.18
N LYS A 189 17.40 9.38 9.15
CA LYS A 189 18.60 9.78 9.91
C LYS A 189 19.83 9.93 9.03
N GLN A 190 20.05 9.03 8.07
CA GLN A 190 21.18 9.16 7.14
C GLN A 190 21.05 10.38 6.22
N ILE A 191 19.81 10.78 5.88
CA ILE A 191 19.53 11.93 5.04
C ILE A 191 19.71 13.25 5.83
N THR A 192 19.15 13.32 7.04
CA THR A 192 19.03 14.55 7.78
C THR A 192 20.08 14.76 8.89
N GLY A 193 20.77 13.67 9.29
CA GLY A 193 21.65 13.66 10.45
C GLY A 193 20.92 13.61 11.80
N ALA A 194 19.60 13.79 11.83
CA ALA A 194 18.79 13.87 13.03
C ALA A 194 18.27 12.50 13.49
N SER A 195 18.13 12.30 14.79
CA SER A 195 17.42 11.15 15.36
C SER A 195 15.98 11.53 15.66
N TRP A 196 15.07 10.60 15.43
CA TRP A 196 13.65 10.83 15.44
C TRP A 196 12.93 9.90 16.41
N LYS A 197 11.81 10.36 16.96
CA LYS A 197 10.92 9.54 17.78
C LYS A 197 9.93 8.80 16.87
N ASN A 198 10.13 7.51 16.67
CA ASN A 198 9.39 6.70 15.71
C ASN A 198 7.88 6.72 15.92
N ILE A 199 7.40 6.68 17.17
CA ILE A 199 5.97 6.72 17.48
C ILE A 199 5.34 8.06 17.09
N GLU A 200 6.03 9.19 17.36
CA GLU A 200 5.54 10.52 16.97
C GLU A 200 5.43 10.63 15.44
N LEU A 201 6.45 10.15 14.72
CA LEU A 201 6.44 10.11 13.27
C LEU A 201 5.37 9.13 12.71
N ALA A 202 5.15 7.99 13.36
CA ALA A 202 4.10 7.04 12.97
C ALA A 202 2.69 7.64 13.14
N LEU A 203 2.43 8.35 14.22
CA LEU A 203 1.18 9.08 14.44
C LEU A 203 0.98 10.18 13.38
N GLU A 204 2.05 10.85 12.99
CA GLU A 204 1.99 11.84 11.92
C GLU A 204 1.72 11.19 10.56
N LEU A 205 2.38 10.06 10.25
CA LEU A 205 2.08 9.28 9.05
C LEU A 205 0.60 8.88 8.99
N CYS A 206 0.00 8.48 10.12
CA CYS A 206 -1.43 8.18 10.18
C CYS A 206 -2.31 9.37 9.77
N ARG A 207 -1.92 10.61 10.08
CA ARG A 207 -2.64 11.82 9.63
C ARG A 207 -2.57 11.99 8.10
N PHE A 208 -1.40 11.74 7.49
CA PHE A 208 -1.27 11.74 6.03
C PHE A 208 -2.11 10.63 5.40
N MET A 209 -2.12 9.43 5.99
CA MET A 209 -2.96 8.32 5.54
C MET A 209 -4.44 8.67 5.62
N THR A 210 -4.90 9.25 6.74
CA THR A 210 -6.29 9.73 6.91
C THR A 210 -6.66 10.72 5.82
N LYS A 211 -5.80 11.73 5.61
CA LYS A 211 -6.04 12.74 4.56
C LYS A 211 -6.19 12.09 3.19
N ARG A 212 -5.27 11.21 2.79
CA ARG A 212 -5.29 10.56 1.47
C ARG A 212 -6.46 9.58 1.34
N PHE A 213 -6.79 8.83 2.40
CA PHE A 213 -7.95 7.96 2.41
C PHE A 213 -9.26 8.73 2.25
N THR A 214 -9.43 9.84 2.98
CA THR A 214 -10.61 10.71 2.85
C THR A 214 -10.68 11.33 1.44
N SER A 215 -9.55 11.85 0.92
CA SER A 215 -9.50 12.41 -0.43
C SER A 215 -9.90 11.41 -1.51
N MET A 216 -9.57 10.13 -1.35
CA MET A 216 -9.91 9.07 -2.29
C MET A 216 -11.44 8.90 -2.49
N HIS A 217 -12.24 9.34 -1.53
CA HIS A 217 -13.71 9.26 -1.60
C HIS A 217 -14.36 10.49 -2.28
N VAL A 218 -13.59 11.55 -2.48
CA VAL A 218 -14.09 12.81 -3.08
C VAL A 218 -13.36 13.17 -4.38
N SER A 219 -12.14 12.70 -4.58
CA SER A 219 -11.38 12.88 -5.81
C SER A 219 -11.77 11.85 -6.86
N THR A 220 -11.63 12.22 -8.11
CA THR A 220 -11.77 11.26 -9.22
C THR A 220 -10.58 10.30 -9.25
N PRO A 221 -10.75 9.08 -9.77
CA PRO A 221 -9.63 8.15 -9.99
C PRO A 221 -8.49 8.75 -10.82
N MET A 222 -8.81 9.63 -11.78
CA MET A 222 -7.82 10.28 -12.62
C MET A 222 -6.96 11.29 -11.86
N GLU A 223 -7.55 12.10 -10.98
CA GLU A 223 -6.78 13.05 -10.14
C GLU A 223 -5.76 12.34 -9.26
N ILE A 224 -6.14 11.21 -8.64
CA ILE A 224 -5.22 10.39 -7.84
C ILE A 224 -4.10 9.82 -8.71
N LEU A 225 -4.44 9.33 -9.90
CA LEU A 225 -3.47 8.79 -10.85
C LEU A 225 -2.48 9.84 -11.34
N GLU A 226 -2.94 11.06 -11.64
CA GLU A 226 -2.10 12.18 -12.05
C GLU A 226 -1.11 12.57 -10.94
N GLU A 227 -1.57 12.68 -9.69
CA GLU A 227 -0.69 12.95 -8.55
C GLU A 227 0.35 11.82 -8.35
N TYR A 228 -0.08 10.55 -8.48
CA TYR A 228 0.81 9.41 -8.38
C TYR A 228 1.88 9.44 -9.48
N ASN A 229 1.48 9.67 -10.72
CA ASN A 229 2.38 9.76 -11.87
C ASN A 229 3.36 10.94 -11.74
N ALA A 230 2.90 12.10 -11.24
CA ALA A 230 3.78 13.25 -10.97
C ALA A 230 4.86 12.94 -9.93
N ALA A 231 4.60 12.03 -8.98
CA ALA A 231 5.54 11.59 -7.96
C ALA A 231 6.40 10.39 -8.40
N LEU A 232 6.20 9.87 -9.61
CA LEU A 232 6.80 8.61 -10.05
C LEU A 232 8.33 8.71 -10.20
N TYR A 233 9.03 7.72 -9.67
CA TYR A 233 10.47 7.58 -9.81
C TYR A 233 10.86 7.31 -11.26
N LYS A 234 11.85 8.06 -11.76
CA LYS A 234 12.35 7.98 -13.14
C LYS A 234 11.28 8.25 -14.22
N LEU A 235 10.22 8.98 -13.91
CA LEU A 235 9.28 9.44 -14.92
C LEU A 235 9.99 10.17 -16.05
N ASN A 236 9.69 9.84 -17.30
CA ASN A 236 10.32 10.35 -18.53
C ASN A 236 11.83 10.11 -18.61
N GLN A 237 12.37 9.16 -17.85
CA GLN A 237 13.78 8.77 -17.91
C GLN A 237 13.95 7.35 -18.42
N GLN A 238 15.05 7.11 -19.10
CA GLN A 238 15.43 5.77 -19.54
C GLN A 238 15.92 4.95 -18.37
N VAL A 239 15.43 3.71 -18.28
CA VAL A 239 15.79 2.73 -17.25
C VAL A 239 16.09 1.39 -17.89
N LYS A 240 16.75 0.50 -17.14
CA LYS A 240 16.91 -0.91 -17.50
C LYS A 240 15.87 -1.73 -16.75
N LEU A 241 15.09 -2.49 -17.50
CA LEU A 241 14.15 -3.47 -16.95
C LEU A 241 14.56 -4.87 -17.39
N LYS A 242 14.24 -5.85 -16.54
CA LYS A 242 14.41 -7.28 -16.82
C LYS A 242 13.05 -7.94 -16.85
N LYS A 243 12.74 -8.66 -17.93
CA LYS A 243 11.58 -9.55 -18.02
C LYS A 243 12.12 -10.95 -18.31
N GLU A 244 11.88 -11.89 -17.40
CA GLU A 244 12.44 -13.25 -17.45
C GLU A 244 13.98 -13.20 -17.53
N THR A 245 14.59 -13.57 -18.68
CA THR A 245 16.02 -13.50 -18.92
C THR A 245 16.46 -12.27 -19.71
N ALA A 246 15.52 -11.55 -20.34
CA ALA A 246 15.82 -10.42 -21.21
C ALA A 246 15.97 -9.11 -20.41
N ILE A 247 17.09 -8.42 -20.62
CA ILE A 247 17.32 -7.06 -20.11
C ILE A 247 17.20 -6.08 -21.27
N PHE A 248 16.43 -5.01 -21.08
CA PHE A 248 16.21 -4.01 -22.13
C PHE A 248 16.12 -2.60 -21.53
N ASN A 249 16.44 -1.60 -22.36
CA ASN A 249 16.28 -0.19 -22.01
C ASN A 249 14.91 0.27 -22.47
N THR A 250 14.24 1.05 -21.63
CA THR A 250 12.94 1.66 -21.95
C THR A 250 12.76 2.95 -21.14
N THR A 251 11.90 3.84 -21.59
CA THR A 251 11.57 5.08 -20.87
C THR A 251 10.28 4.87 -20.10
N ILE A 252 10.26 5.22 -18.81
CA ILE A 252 9.04 5.22 -17.99
C ILE A 252 8.15 6.36 -18.45
N THR A 253 6.92 6.07 -18.86
CA THR A 253 5.95 7.10 -19.31
C THR A 253 4.81 7.33 -18.31
N GLY A 254 4.62 6.42 -17.36
CA GLY A 254 3.59 6.55 -16.35
C GLY A 254 3.11 5.21 -15.81
N VAL A 255 1.95 5.26 -15.17
CA VAL A 255 1.19 4.10 -14.70
C VAL A 255 -0.25 4.26 -15.16
N SER A 256 -0.89 3.18 -15.60
CA SER A 256 -2.29 3.19 -16.03
C SER A 256 -3.25 3.18 -14.84
N ILE A 257 -4.55 3.41 -15.10
CA ILE A 257 -5.59 3.40 -14.08
C ILE A 257 -5.76 2.01 -13.43
N GLU A 258 -5.39 0.94 -14.14
CA GLU A 258 -5.37 -0.43 -13.63
C GLU A 258 -4.11 -0.72 -12.78
N GLY A 259 -3.16 0.22 -12.72
CA GLY A 259 -1.92 0.09 -11.96
C GLY A 259 -0.76 -0.54 -12.72
N ASN A 260 -0.86 -0.66 -14.03
CA ASN A 260 0.21 -1.21 -14.87
C ASN A 260 1.27 -0.16 -15.17
N LEU A 261 2.54 -0.56 -15.15
CA LEU A 261 3.65 0.31 -15.54
C LEU A 261 3.64 0.54 -17.06
N LEU A 262 3.64 1.79 -17.47
CA LEU A 262 3.69 2.20 -18.88
C LEU A 262 5.11 2.61 -19.23
N THR A 263 5.63 2.07 -20.34
CA THR A 263 6.96 2.41 -20.81
C THR A 263 6.99 2.54 -22.34
N LYS A 264 8.00 3.19 -22.86
CA LYS A 264 8.20 3.40 -24.29
C LYS A 264 9.67 3.22 -24.67
N ASP A 265 9.90 2.36 -25.63
CA ASP A 265 11.14 2.27 -26.41
C ASP A 265 10.80 2.54 -27.90
N SER A 266 11.07 1.61 -28.80
CA SER A 266 10.53 1.63 -30.17
C SER A 266 9.01 1.38 -30.21
N LEU A 267 8.45 0.79 -29.13
CA LEU A 267 7.05 0.41 -28.95
C LEU A 267 6.55 0.93 -27.59
N ASN A 268 5.25 1.18 -27.50
CA ASN A 268 4.59 1.36 -26.19
C ASN A 268 4.41 -0.02 -25.55
N ARG A 269 4.83 -0.13 -24.28
CA ARG A 269 4.71 -1.38 -23.50
C ARG A 269 3.94 -1.14 -22.21
N THR A 270 3.22 -2.14 -21.79
CA THR A 270 2.47 -2.16 -20.54
C THR A 270 2.87 -3.40 -19.76
N PHE A 271 3.21 -3.23 -18.47
CA PHE A 271 3.63 -4.32 -17.60
C PHE A 271 2.76 -4.37 -16.36
N ALA A 272 2.15 -5.52 -16.11
CA ALA A 272 1.48 -5.80 -14.86
C ALA A 272 2.49 -5.93 -13.73
N PHE A 273 2.00 -5.74 -12.49
CA PHE A 273 2.83 -5.92 -11.31
C PHE A 273 3.48 -7.31 -11.33
N GLY A 274 4.79 -7.32 -11.26
CA GLY A 274 5.55 -8.54 -11.22
C GLY A 274 6.07 -9.07 -12.53
N GLU A 275 5.68 -8.52 -13.65
CA GLU A 275 6.19 -8.97 -14.95
C GLU A 275 7.62 -8.48 -15.23
N VAL A 276 8.05 -7.40 -14.60
CA VAL A 276 9.38 -6.84 -14.78
C VAL A 276 10.08 -6.53 -13.46
N GLU A 277 11.39 -6.55 -13.51
CA GLU A 277 12.29 -6.16 -12.43
C GLU A 277 13.15 -4.97 -12.86
N TRP A 278 13.40 -4.04 -11.93
CA TRP A 278 14.34 -2.95 -12.16
C TRP A 278 15.77 -3.46 -12.04
N VAL A 279 16.60 -3.13 -13.02
CA VAL A 279 18.05 -3.33 -12.96
C VAL A 279 18.66 -1.99 -12.57
N LEU A 280 19.02 -1.87 -11.26
CA LEU A 280 19.60 -0.66 -10.66
C LEU A 280 21.12 -0.72 -10.67
#